data_36943585ba8ec8ea6cfb875897bd0b18
#
_entry.id   36943585ba8ec8ea6cfb875897bd0b18
#
_cell.length_a   1.000
_cell.length_b   1.000
_cell.length_c   1.000
_cell.angle_alpha   90.00
_cell.angle_beta   90.00
_cell.angle_gamma   90.00
#
_symmetry.space_group_name_H-M   'P 1'
#
loop_
_entity.id
_entity.type
_entity.pdbx_description
1 polymer ?
#
loop_
_entity_poly.entity_id
_entity_poly.type
_entity_poly.pdbx_seq_one_letter_code
_entity_poly.pdbx_strand_id
1 'polypeptide(L)'
;GHRRTYIGSLPGKIIQMMKKAGTKNPLILLDEIDKIGNDYRGDPSSALLEALDPEQNTTFNDHYLEVDYDLSDVMFVTTANTLNILPPLLDRMEVIRLAGYTEDEKINIANKFLLPKQIKDNGVKENEMKIGDDIIKEIIRRYTRESGVRNLEREISKVARKVVKKVVAGEEKEVKVDTKNLSDFLGIPKHKFGELENNDKIGIVTGLAWTEYGGEILKIETVTMPGKGRMQITGKLGDVMQESVKAAKSFVRSKCLEYGIIPPLFEKKDFHIHVPEGATPK
;
A
#
# COMPACT_ATOMS: atom_id res chain seq x y z
N GLY A 1 9.73 -5.43 -30.35
CA GLY A 1 11.08 -6.05 -30.49
C GLY A 1 12.11 -5.08 -31.04
N HIS A 2 13.38 -5.48 -31.02
CA HIS A 2 14.44 -4.71 -31.67
C HIS A 2 14.56 -5.12 -33.13
N ARG A 3 15.04 -4.21 -33.98
CA ARG A 3 15.27 -4.52 -35.41
C ARG A 3 16.20 -5.73 -35.55
N ARG A 4 15.97 -6.58 -36.56
CA ARG A 4 16.78 -7.81 -36.84
C ARG A 4 18.25 -7.58 -37.05
N THR A 5 18.66 -6.33 -37.34
CA THR A 5 20.06 -5.95 -37.58
C THR A 5 20.92 -5.97 -36.32
N TYR A 6 20.34 -6.03 -35.12
CA TYR A 6 21.08 -6.08 -33.87
C TYR A 6 21.34 -7.53 -33.45
N ILE A 7 22.58 -7.84 -33.08
CA ILE A 7 22.96 -9.15 -32.55
C ILE A 7 22.19 -9.43 -31.26
N GLY A 8 21.50 -10.56 -31.18
CA GLY A 8 20.67 -10.94 -30.05
C GLY A 8 19.27 -10.34 -30.05
N SER A 9 18.83 -9.71 -31.15
CA SER A 9 17.46 -9.22 -31.28
C SER A 9 16.46 -10.35 -31.24
N LEU A 10 15.30 -10.09 -30.60
CA LEU A 10 14.20 -11.02 -30.47
C LEU A 10 12.87 -10.28 -30.76
N PRO A 11 11.83 -11.00 -31.19
CA PRO A 11 10.47 -10.46 -31.31
C PRO A 11 10.02 -9.82 -29.99
N GLY A 12 9.18 -8.81 -30.08
CA GLY A 12 8.58 -8.16 -28.92
C GLY A 12 7.81 -9.13 -28.04
N LYS A 13 7.64 -8.76 -26.76
CA LYS A 13 7.03 -9.63 -25.75
C LYS A 13 5.61 -10.04 -26.12
N ILE A 14 4.81 -9.13 -26.71
CA ILE A 14 3.44 -9.42 -27.15
C ILE A 14 3.44 -10.55 -28.19
N ILE A 15 4.27 -10.46 -29.20
CA ILE A 15 4.38 -11.50 -30.25
C ILE A 15 4.83 -12.84 -29.67
N GLN A 16 5.77 -12.82 -28.71
CA GLN A 16 6.20 -14.05 -28.02
C GLN A 16 5.06 -14.67 -27.23
N MET A 17 4.22 -13.85 -26.56
CA MET A 17 3.05 -14.35 -25.84
C MET A 17 2.00 -14.93 -26.79
N MET A 18 1.73 -14.28 -27.93
CA MET A 18 0.85 -14.79 -28.98
C MET A 18 1.34 -16.16 -29.51
N LYS A 19 2.64 -16.25 -29.81
CA LYS A 19 3.25 -17.52 -30.24
C LYS A 19 3.10 -18.64 -29.17
N LYS A 20 3.27 -18.27 -27.88
CA LYS A 20 3.13 -19.24 -26.78
C LYS A 20 1.67 -19.67 -26.58
N ALA A 21 0.73 -18.77 -26.74
CA ALA A 21 -0.70 -19.04 -26.60
C ALA A 21 -1.23 -19.98 -27.69
N GLY A 22 -0.70 -19.87 -28.92
CA GLY A 22 -1.09 -20.71 -30.05
C GLY A 22 -2.51 -20.48 -30.57
N THR A 23 -3.17 -19.39 -30.14
CA THR A 23 -4.51 -18.98 -30.59
C THR A 23 -4.50 -17.53 -31.02
N LYS A 24 -5.52 -17.09 -31.79
CA LYS A 24 -5.65 -15.71 -32.22
C LYS A 24 -6.30 -14.80 -31.15
N ASN A 25 -7.06 -15.40 -30.22
CA ASN A 25 -7.85 -14.72 -29.21
C ASN A 25 -7.44 -15.09 -27.77
N PRO A 26 -6.16 -15.01 -27.39
CA PRO A 26 -5.76 -15.31 -26.04
C PRO A 26 -6.14 -14.16 -25.08
N LEU A 27 -6.18 -14.47 -23.79
CA LEU A 27 -6.09 -13.49 -22.72
C LEU A 27 -4.61 -13.27 -22.39
N ILE A 28 -4.14 -12.03 -22.51
CA ILE A 28 -2.78 -11.62 -22.17
C ILE A 28 -2.79 -10.83 -20.89
N LEU A 29 -2.08 -11.31 -19.86
CA LEU A 29 -1.88 -10.61 -18.60
C LEU A 29 -0.57 -9.81 -18.65
N LEU A 30 -0.67 -8.50 -18.42
CA LEU A 30 0.46 -7.58 -18.26
C LEU A 30 0.51 -7.13 -16.80
N ASP A 31 1.45 -7.66 -16.05
CA ASP A 31 1.58 -7.41 -14.62
C ASP A 31 2.43 -6.15 -14.35
N GLU A 32 2.01 -5.33 -13.38
CA GLU A 32 2.73 -4.15 -12.89
C GLU A 32 3.05 -3.11 -13.98
N ILE A 33 2.06 -2.73 -14.80
CA ILE A 33 2.26 -1.77 -15.91
C ILE A 33 2.66 -0.37 -15.44
N ASP A 34 2.38 -0.01 -14.20
CA ASP A 34 2.82 1.25 -13.56
C ASP A 34 4.35 1.33 -13.39
N LYS A 35 5.07 0.21 -13.54
CA LYS A 35 6.53 0.14 -13.48
C LYS A 35 7.19 0.21 -14.85
N ILE A 36 6.40 0.34 -15.91
CA ILE A 36 6.94 0.52 -17.25
C ILE A 36 7.53 1.93 -17.34
N GLY A 37 8.86 2.01 -17.29
CA GLY A 37 9.61 3.25 -17.43
C GLY A 37 10.04 3.48 -18.87
N ASN A 38 10.36 4.73 -19.19
CA ASN A 38 11.08 5.07 -20.42
C ASN A 38 12.54 4.60 -20.28
N ASP A 39 12.84 3.46 -20.85
CA ASP A 39 14.20 2.97 -20.88
C ASP A 39 14.92 3.49 -22.14
N TYR A 40 16.20 3.77 -22.04
CA TYR A 40 17.05 4.23 -23.17
C TYR A 40 17.05 3.26 -24.37
N ARG A 41 16.45 2.09 -24.24
CA ARG A 41 16.43 1.01 -25.25
C ARG A 41 15.13 0.85 -26.00
N GLY A 42 14.17 1.72 -25.81
CA GLY A 42 12.88 1.70 -26.49
C GLY A 42 11.78 2.30 -25.63
N ASP A 43 10.65 2.60 -26.26
CA ASP A 43 9.46 3.09 -25.59
C ASP A 43 8.39 1.97 -25.53
N PRO A 44 8.35 1.18 -24.45
CA PRO A 44 7.37 0.13 -24.30
C PRO A 44 5.95 0.69 -24.13
N SER A 45 5.81 1.94 -23.72
CA SER A 45 4.50 2.60 -23.57
C SER A 45 3.87 2.87 -24.92
N SER A 46 4.62 3.32 -25.90
CA SER A 46 4.12 3.50 -27.29
C SER A 46 3.68 2.17 -27.90
N ALA A 47 4.44 1.09 -27.67
CA ALA A 47 4.05 -0.23 -28.16
C ALA A 47 2.75 -0.75 -27.51
N LEU A 48 2.52 -0.41 -26.21
CA LEU A 48 1.27 -0.72 -25.54
C LEU A 48 0.11 0.14 -26.03
N LEU A 49 0.34 1.41 -26.34
CA LEU A 49 -0.67 2.28 -26.92
C LEU A 49 -1.17 1.69 -28.24
N GLU A 50 -0.26 1.29 -29.13
CA GLU A 50 -0.60 0.65 -30.41
C GLU A 50 -1.37 -0.67 -30.22
N ALA A 51 -0.95 -1.52 -29.25
CA ALA A 51 -1.59 -2.80 -28.99
C ALA A 51 -2.99 -2.67 -28.37
N LEU A 52 -3.22 -1.63 -27.54
CA LEU A 52 -4.46 -1.44 -26.82
C LEU A 52 -5.45 -0.53 -27.55
N ASP A 53 -5.02 0.16 -28.59
CA ASP A 53 -5.86 1.04 -29.38
C ASP A 53 -6.66 0.22 -30.42
N PRO A 54 -8.00 0.19 -30.35
CA PRO A 54 -8.82 -0.55 -31.31
C PRO A 54 -8.65 -0.09 -32.77
N GLU A 55 -8.21 1.16 -32.97
CA GLU A 55 -7.99 1.70 -34.33
C GLU A 55 -6.65 1.27 -34.93
N GLN A 56 -5.67 0.87 -34.09
CA GLN A 56 -4.31 0.54 -34.51
C GLN A 56 -3.95 -0.94 -34.30
N ASN A 57 -4.65 -1.65 -33.40
CA ASN A 57 -4.30 -3.00 -33.00
C ASN A 57 -4.45 -4.05 -34.13
N THR A 58 -5.22 -3.77 -35.17
CA THR A 58 -5.35 -4.65 -36.35
C THR A 58 -4.09 -4.68 -37.20
N THR A 59 -3.27 -3.66 -37.11
CA THR A 59 -2.02 -3.47 -37.89
C THR A 59 -0.82 -3.30 -36.96
N PHE A 60 -0.85 -3.95 -35.77
CA PHE A 60 0.25 -3.89 -34.82
C PHE A 60 1.56 -4.33 -35.46
N ASN A 61 2.58 -3.46 -35.42
CA ASN A 61 3.86 -3.74 -36.07
C ASN A 61 4.98 -3.95 -35.07
N ASP A 62 5.54 -5.16 -35.06
CA ASP A 62 6.74 -5.47 -34.28
C ASP A 62 8.01 -5.22 -35.11
N HIS A 63 8.90 -4.39 -34.64
CA HIS A 63 10.14 -4.00 -35.34
C HIS A 63 11.09 -5.18 -35.70
N TYR A 64 10.90 -6.35 -35.06
CA TYR A 64 11.65 -7.54 -35.41
C TYR A 64 10.99 -8.30 -36.56
N LEU A 65 9.66 -8.40 -36.56
CA LEU A 65 8.94 -9.14 -37.59
C LEU A 65 8.79 -8.31 -38.88
N GLU A 66 8.60 -7.00 -38.74
CA GLU A 66 8.36 -6.04 -39.85
C GLU A 66 7.16 -6.44 -40.71
N VAL A 67 6.17 -7.10 -40.12
CA VAL A 67 4.87 -7.44 -40.71
C VAL A 67 3.78 -7.07 -39.70
N ASP A 68 2.64 -6.63 -40.28
CA ASP A 68 1.48 -6.29 -39.49
C ASP A 68 0.87 -7.54 -38.88
N TYR A 69 0.48 -7.46 -37.61
CA TYR A 69 -0.12 -8.53 -36.85
C TYR A 69 -1.43 -8.05 -36.21
N ASP A 70 -2.51 -8.78 -36.47
CA ASP A 70 -3.83 -8.43 -35.95
C ASP A 70 -3.98 -8.90 -34.49
N LEU A 71 -4.19 -7.93 -33.59
CA LEU A 71 -4.44 -8.12 -32.14
C LEU A 71 -5.89 -7.80 -31.76
N SER A 72 -6.80 -7.58 -32.69
CA SER A 72 -8.19 -7.16 -32.41
C SER A 72 -8.98 -8.16 -31.58
N ASP A 73 -8.68 -9.45 -31.71
CA ASP A 73 -9.33 -10.52 -30.95
C ASP A 73 -8.66 -10.83 -29.60
N VAL A 74 -7.60 -10.09 -29.23
CA VAL A 74 -6.83 -10.33 -28.00
C VAL A 74 -7.45 -9.54 -26.85
N MET A 75 -7.71 -10.23 -25.74
CA MET A 75 -8.10 -9.61 -24.48
C MET A 75 -6.87 -9.30 -23.64
N PHE A 76 -6.67 -8.03 -23.31
CA PHE A 76 -5.61 -7.60 -22.41
C PHE A 76 -6.18 -7.37 -21.00
N VAL A 77 -5.52 -7.94 -19.99
CA VAL A 77 -5.74 -7.65 -18.59
C VAL A 77 -4.45 -7.10 -18.02
N THR A 78 -4.53 -5.96 -17.37
CA THR A 78 -3.36 -5.31 -16.78
C THR A 78 -3.50 -5.17 -15.28
N THR A 79 -2.41 -5.26 -14.55
CA THR A 79 -2.37 -4.93 -13.12
C THR A 79 -1.49 -3.73 -12.88
N ALA A 80 -1.83 -2.94 -11.86
CA ALA A 80 -1.03 -1.82 -11.40
C ALA A 80 -1.21 -1.61 -9.89
N ASN A 81 -0.19 -1.12 -9.22
CA ASN A 81 -0.26 -0.75 -7.81
C ASN A 81 -0.66 0.72 -7.64
N THR A 82 -0.42 1.55 -8.65
CA THR A 82 -0.74 2.97 -8.66
C THR A 82 -1.36 3.36 -9.99
N LEU A 83 -2.11 4.46 -9.99
CA LEU A 83 -2.61 5.08 -11.23
C LEU A 83 -1.59 6.05 -11.86
N ASN A 84 -0.33 5.99 -11.45
CA ASN A 84 0.74 6.75 -12.09
C ASN A 84 1.15 6.09 -13.43
N ILE A 85 0.20 6.04 -14.33
CA ILE A 85 0.30 5.48 -15.67
C ILE A 85 0.06 6.64 -16.66
N LEU A 86 0.64 6.57 -17.84
CA LEU A 86 0.43 7.60 -18.86
C LEU A 86 -1.06 7.78 -19.17
N PRO A 87 -1.58 9.01 -19.12
CA PRO A 87 -3.01 9.27 -19.37
C PRO A 87 -3.56 8.62 -20.65
N PRO A 88 -2.86 8.65 -21.80
CA PRO A 88 -3.35 7.99 -23.02
C PRO A 88 -3.53 6.48 -22.89
N LEU A 89 -2.78 5.81 -22.01
CA LEU A 89 -2.97 4.39 -21.72
C LEU A 89 -4.19 4.16 -20.84
N LEU A 90 -4.39 5.00 -19.82
CA LEU A 90 -5.56 4.93 -18.95
C LEU A 90 -6.86 5.14 -19.71
N ASP A 91 -6.87 6.05 -20.69
CA ASP A 91 -8.05 6.34 -21.52
C ASP A 91 -8.51 5.15 -22.37
N ARG A 92 -7.64 4.15 -22.58
CA ARG A 92 -7.92 2.91 -23.31
C ARG A 92 -8.22 1.72 -22.43
N MET A 93 -8.28 1.93 -21.12
CA MET A 93 -8.47 0.85 -20.12
C MET A 93 -9.70 1.11 -19.27
N GLU A 94 -10.42 0.05 -18.95
CA GLU A 94 -11.40 0.06 -17.88
C GLU A 94 -10.67 -0.13 -16.54
N VAL A 95 -10.79 0.85 -15.64
CA VAL A 95 -10.10 0.82 -14.35
C VAL A 95 -11.00 0.21 -13.29
N ILE A 96 -10.66 -1.00 -12.86
CA ILE A 96 -11.32 -1.69 -11.76
C ILE A 96 -10.46 -1.56 -10.50
N ARG A 97 -10.93 -0.80 -9.52
CA ARG A 97 -10.21 -0.61 -8.26
C ARG A 97 -10.52 -1.72 -7.28
N LEU A 98 -9.48 -2.40 -6.82
CA LEU A 98 -9.55 -3.36 -5.73
C LEU A 98 -9.05 -2.68 -4.46
N ALA A 99 -9.95 -2.48 -3.50
CA ALA A 99 -9.58 -1.93 -2.19
C ALA A 99 -8.72 -2.94 -1.40
N GLY A 100 -7.95 -2.42 -0.45
CA GLY A 100 -7.26 -3.26 0.52
C GLY A 100 -8.26 -3.98 1.44
N TYR A 101 -7.80 -5.07 2.06
CA TYR A 101 -8.63 -5.84 2.99
C TYR A 101 -8.78 -5.12 4.33
N THR A 102 -9.98 -5.19 4.88
CA THR A 102 -10.28 -4.79 6.26
C THR A 102 -9.64 -5.76 7.26
N GLU A 103 -9.57 -5.37 8.54
CA GLU A 103 -9.02 -6.25 9.60
C GLU A 103 -9.77 -7.57 9.68
N ASP A 104 -11.11 -7.54 9.63
CA ASP A 104 -11.94 -8.74 9.69
C ASP A 104 -11.76 -9.65 8.48
N GLU A 105 -11.63 -9.08 7.29
CA GLU A 105 -11.31 -9.84 6.08
C GLU A 105 -9.93 -10.49 6.18
N LYS A 106 -8.92 -9.78 6.68
CA LYS A 106 -7.57 -10.34 6.91
C LYS A 106 -7.57 -11.49 7.89
N ILE A 107 -8.36 -11.41 8.99
CA ILE A 107 -8.53 -12.50 9.94
C ILE A 107 -9.17 -13.72 9.26
N ASN A 108 -10.23 -13.50 8.48
CA ASN A 108 -10.89 -14.58 7.75
C ASN A 108 -9.96 -15.23 6.71
N ILE A 109 -9.19 -14.43 5.98
CA ILE A 109 -8.19 -14.93 5.01
C ILE A 109 -7.10 -15.72 5.75
N ALA A 110 -6.62 -15.22 6.89
CA ALA A 110 -5.61 -15.89 7.67
C ALA A 110 -6.07 -17.27 8.12
N ASN A 111 -7.28 -17.38 8.67
CA ASN A 111 -7.83 -18.65 9.15
C ASN A 111 -8.11 -19.64 8.02
N LYS A 112 -8.72 -19.18 6.93
CA LYS A 112 -9.15 -20.08 5.86
C LYS A 112 -8.02 -20.51 4.94
N PHE A 113 -7.01 -19.67 4.74
CA PHE A 113 -6.00 -19.90 3.71
C PHE A 113 -4.56 -19.85 4.24
N LEU A 114 -4.19 -18.81 5.01
CA LEU A 114 -2.78 -18.62 5.36
C LEU A 114 -2.30 -19.60 6.42
N LEU A 115 -3.06 -19.81 7.50
CA LEU A 115 -2.70 -20.75 8.55
C LEU A 115 -2.60 -22.18 8.03
N PRO A 116 -3.61 -22.75 7.33
CA PRO A 116 -3.51 -24.10 6.79
C PRO A 116 -2.33 -24.25 5.82
N LYS A 117 -2.09 -23.24 4.96
CA LYS A 117 -0.95 -23.24 4.04
C LYS A 117 0.37 -23.26 4.80
N GLN A 118 0.56 -22.36 5.80
CA GLN A 118 1.81 -22.27 6.54
C GLN A 118 2.05 -23.48 7.44
N ILE A 119 1.02 -24.10 7.99
CA ILE A 119 1.10 -25.37 8.72
C ILE A 119 1.66 -26.47 7.79
N LYS A 120 1.09 -26.61 6.59
CA LYS A 120 1.54 -27.57 5.59
C LYS A 120 2.95 -27.29 5.09
N ASP A 121 3.24 -26.06 4.69
CA ASP A 121 4.51 -25.67 4.08
C ASP A 121 5.70 -25.78 5.05
N ASN A 122 5.47 -25.60 6.34
CA ASN A 122 6.49 -25.71 7.38
C ASN A 122 6.52 -27.08 8.07
N GLY A 123 5.67 -28.04 7.67
CA GLY A 123 5.63 -29.38 8.22
C GLY A 123 5.14 -29.46 9.68
N VAL A 124 4.35 -28.48 10.13
CA VAL A 124 3.68 -28.49 11.43
C VAL A 124 2.47 -29.41 11.37
N LYS A 125 2.20 -30.17 12.41
CA LYS A 125 0.92 -30.90 12.54
C LYS A 125 -0.15 -29.97 13.10
N GLU A 126 -1.40 -30.18 12.74
CA GLU A 126 -2.53 -29.32 13.18
C GLU A 126 -2.67 -29.19 14.69
N ASN A 127 -2.25 -30.23 15.44
CA ASN A 127 -2.27 -30.24 16.91
C ASN A 127 -1.02 -29.62 17.55
N GLU A 128 0.01 -29.29 16.79
CA GLU A 128 1.28 -28.75 17.35
C GLU A 128 1.26 -27.22 17.45
N MET A 129 0.41 -26.54 16.69
CA MET A 129 0.32 -25.07 16.70
C MET A 129 -1.13 -24.61 16.83
N LYS A 130 -1.41 -23.79 17.86
CA LYS A 130 -2.71 -23.16 18.03
C LYS A 130 -2.56 -21.63 18.07
N ILE A 131 -3.22 -20.96 17.12
CA ILE A 131 -3.28 -19.50 17.01
C ILE A 131 -4.75 -19.10 16.98
N GLY A 132 -5.19 -18.25 17.91
CA GLY A 132 -6.55 -17.70 17.92
C GLY A 132 -6.68 -16.40 17.12
N ASP A 133 -7.92 -15.99 16.87
CA ASP A 133 -8.23 -14.75 16.14
C ASP A 133 -7.67 -13.50 16.81
N ASP A 134 -7.64 -13.50 18.14
CA ASP A 134 -7.04 -12.45 18.96
C ASP A 134 -5.55 -12.26 18.64
N ILE A 135 -4.83 -13.35 18.42
CA ILE A 135 -3.41 -13.32 18.07
C ILE A 135 -3.20 -12.88 16.63
N ILE A 136 -4.04 -13.34 15.70
CA ILE A 136 -4.00 -12.87 14.31
C ILE A 136 -4.23 -11.35 14.28
N LYS A 137 -5.19 -10.87 15.05
CA LYS A 137 -5.49 -9.44 15.21
C LYS A 137 -4.31 -8.64 15.75
N GLU A 138 -3.62 -9.17 16.78
CA GLU A 138 -2.38 -8.56 17.30
C GLU A 138 -1.27 -8.54 16.26
N ILE A 139 -1.11 -9.60 15.46
CA ILE A 139 -0.13 -9.63 14.37
C ILE A 139 -0.46 -8.56 13.33
N ILE A 140 -1.71 -8.45 12.92
CA ILE A 140 -2.16 -7.44 11.95
C ILE A 140 -1.85 -6.04 12.46
N ARG A 141 -2.20 -5.73 13.71
CA ARG A 141 -2.11 -4.40 14.30
C ARG A 141 -0.70 -3.97 14.64
N ARG A 142 0.14 -4.89 15.11
CA ARG A 142 1.44 -4.55 15.69
C ARG A 142 2.64 -4.99 14.89
N TYR A 143 2.49 -5.95 13.98
CA TYR A 143 3.62 -6.50 13.22
C TYR A 143 3.51 -6.29 11.71
N THR A 144 2.33 -5.92 11.21
CA THR A 144 2.10 -5.67 9.77
C THR A 144 1.52 -4.27 9.52
N ARG A 145 1.85 -3.71 8.36
CA ARG A 145 1.26 -2.47 7.85
C ARG A 145 1.20 -2.59 6.33
N GLU A 146 0.08 -3.08 5.86
CA GLU A 146 -0.13 -3.38 4.44
C GLU A 146 -1.63 -3.39 4.09
N SER A 147 -1.97 -3.09 2.85
CA SER A 147 -3.34 -3.23 2.32
C SER A 147 -3.72 -4.69 2.03
N GLY A 148 -2.75 -5.51 1.67
CA GLY A 148 -2.90 -6.94 1.41
C GLY A 148 -2.66 -7.83 2.64
N VAL A 149 -2.19 -9.05 2.39
CA VAL A 149 -1.91 -10.09 3.43
C VAL A 149 -0.53 -10.74 3.29
N ARG A 150 0.36 -10.21 2.42
CA ARG A 150 1.68 -10.81 2.18
C ARG A 150 2.60 -10.75 3.41
N ASN A 151 2.61 -9.63 4.14
CA ASN A 151 3.41 -9.53 5.36
C ASN A 151 2.77 -10.33 6.48
N LEU A 152 1.44 -10.38 6.57
CA LEU A 152 0.73 -11.25 7.51
C LEU A 152 1.11 -12.70 7.29
N GLU A 153 1.12 -13.18 6.04
CA GLU A 153 1.58 -14.53 5.71
C GLU A 153 3.03 -14.77 6.15
N ARG A 154 3.92 -13.79 5.92
CA ARG A 154 5.34 -13.89 6.35
C ARG A 154 5.49 -13.96 7.87
N GLU A 155 4.73 -13.16 8.61
CA GLU A 155 4.78 -13.20 10.08
C GLU A 155 4.20 -14.53 10.61
N ILE A 156 3.09 -15.03 10.06
CA ILE A 156 2.55 -16.36 10.39
C ILE A 156 3.58 -17.45 10.09
N SER A 157 4.27 -17.39 8.95
CA SER A 157 5.34 -18.32 8.59
C SER A 157 6.51 -18.30 9.58
N LYS A 158 6.87 -17.11 10.10
CA LYS A 158 7.90 -17.00 11.16
C LYS A 158 7.47 -17.70 12.45
N VAL A 159 6.21 -17.52 12.84
CA VAL A 159 5.65 -18.21 14.02
C VAL A 159 5.73 -19.72 13.79
N ALA A 160 5.22 -20.22 12.65
CA ALA A 160 5.23 -21.64 12.33
C ALA A 160 6.64 -22.25 12.40
N ARG A 161 7.64 -21.59 11.79
CA ARG A 161 9.03 -22.07 11.84
C ARG A 161 9.61 -22.14 13.27
N LYS A 162 9.28 -21.18 14.12
CA LYS A 162 9.74 -21.21 15.53
C LYS A 162 9.02 -22.27 16.35
N VAL A 163 7.73 -22.53 16.04
CA VAL A 163 6.98 -23.65 16.62
C VAL A 163 7.66 -24.97 16.24
N VAL A 164 7.95 -25.19 14.95
CA VAL A 164 8.68 -26.40 14.51
C VAL A 164 9.98 -26.57 15.26
N LYS A 165 10.76 -25.49 15.41
CA LYS A 165 12.03 -25.55 16.15
C LYS A 165 11.83 -26.05 17.59
N LYS A 166 10.82 -25.55 18.33
CA LYS A 166 10.52 -25.97 19.70
C LYS A 166 10.05 -27.43 19.79
N VAL A 167 9.18 -27.84 18.85
CA VAL A 167 8.67 -29.22 18.80
C VAL A 167 9.79 -30.22 18.47
N VAL A 168 10.63 -29.92 17.47
CA VAL A 168 11.75 -30.77 17.08
C VAL A 168 12.82 -30.84 18.17
N ALA A 169 13.05 -29.72 18.90
CA ALA A 169 13.98 -29.71 20.06
C ALA A 169 13.42 -30.49 21.27
N GLY A 170 12.17 -30.94 21.21
CA GLY A 170 11.52 -31.68 22.33
C GLY A 170 11.15 -30.78 23.51
N GLU A 171 11.18 -29.45 23.33
CA GLU A 171 10.83 -28.49 24.39
C GLU A 171 9.32 -28.51 24.67
N GLU A 172 8.49 -28.58 23.66
CA GLU A 172 7.03 -28.57 23.73
C GLU A 172 6.43 -29.53 22.71
N LYS A 173 5.35 -30.24 23.04
CA LYS A 173 4.60 -31.10 22.09
C LYS A 173 3.49 -30.34 21.36
N GLU A 174 2.97 -29.29 22.01
CA GLU A 174 1.93 -28.40 21.50
C GLU A 174 2.28 -26.98 21.93
N VAL A 175 2.32 -26.05 21.00
CA VAL A 175 2.65 -24.66 21.25
C VAL A 175 1.39 -23.83 21.06
N LYS A 176 0.88 -23.26 22.15
CA LYS A 176 -0.17 -22.25 22.11
C LYS A 176 0.47 -20.87 22.03
N VAL A 177 0.20 -20.18 20.93
CA VAL A 177 0.65 -18.79 20.76
C VAL A 177 -0.38 -17.89 21.41
N ASP A 178 0.05 -17.04 22.33
CA ASP A 178 -0.76 -16.05 23.02
C ASP A 178 -0.10 -14.66 23.00
N THR A 179 -0.79 -13.64 23.52
CA THR A 179 -0.28 -12.27 23.53
C THR A 179 1.00 -12.09 24.36
N LYS A 180 1.23 -12.96 25.34
CA LYS A 180 2.39 -12.86 26.23
C LYS A 180 3.65 -13.40 25.58
N ASN A 181 3.50 -14.48 24.79
CA ASN A 181 4.64 -15.15 24.14
C ASN A 181 4.82 -14.73 22.67
N LEU A 182 3.92 -13.93 22.11
CA LEU A 182 4.00 -13.51 20.71
C LEU A 182 5.32 -12.78 20.41
N SER A 183 5.84 -12.01 21.35
CA SER A 183 7.13 -11.34 21.23
C SER A 183 8.31 -12.30 21.12
N ASP A 184 8.23 -13.50 21.66
CA ASP A 184 9.28 -14.52 21.54
C ASP A 184 9.36 -15.04 20.10
N PHE A 185 8.21 -15.07 19.40
CA PHE A 185 8.12 -15.50 18.01
C PHE A 185 8.44 -14.38 17.02
N LEU A 186 7.95 -13.18 17.24
CA LEU A 186 8.01 -12.10 16.25
C LEU A 186 8.97 -10.96 16.61
N GLY A 187 9.44 -10.94 17.86
CA GLY A 187 10.24 -9.84 18.40
C GLY A 187 9.40 -8.68 18.89
N ILE A 188 10.03 -7.53 19.06
CA ILE A 188 9.37 -6.32 19.53
C ILE A 188 8.33 -5.86 18.51
N PRO A 189 7.11 -5.46 18.95
CA PRO A 189 6.11 -4.88 18.10
C PRO A 189 6.64 -3.74 17.25
N LYS A 190 6.38 -3.77 15.94
CA LYS A 190 6.91 -2.79 14.97
C LYS A 190 6.06 -1.52 14.91
N HIS A 191 4.77 -1.66 15.23
CA HIS A 191 3.79 -0.59 15.09
C HIS A 191 3.04 -0.39 16.40
N LYS A 192 2.79 0.86 16.73
CA LYS A 192 1.88 1.23 17.81
C LYS A 192 0.49 1.35 17.23
N PHE A 193 -0.47 0.68 17.82
CA PHE A 193 -1.86 0.71 17.36
C PHE A 193 -2.77 1.23 18.47
N GLY A 194 -3.57 2.26 18.15
CA GLY A 194 -4.67 2.68 19.00
C GLY A 194 -4.29 3.21 20.39
N GLU A 195 -3.05 3.67 20.59
CA GLU A 195 -2.65 4.34 21.83
C GLU A 195 -3.33 5.71 21.94
N LEU A 196 -4.61 5.72 22.36
CA LEU A 196 -5.26 6.92 22.84
C LEU A 196 -4.69 7.24 24.23
N GLU A 197 -4.18 8.44 24.39
CA GLU A 197 -3.88 8.92 25.74
C GLU A 197 -5.21 9.13 26.48
N ASN A 198 -5.35 8.52 27.65
CA ASN A 198 -6.57 8.59 28.46
C ASN A 198 -6.78 9.96 29.12
N ASN A 199 -5.84 10.89 28.99
CA ASN A 199 -5.90 12.20 29.63
C ASN A 199 -6.00 13.29 28.55
N ASP A 200 -6.93 14.21 28.73
CA ASP A 200 -7.03 15.42 27.94
C ASP A 200 -5.79 16.30 28.13
N LYS A 201 -5.16 16.67 27.04
CA LYS A 201 -3.99 17.58 27.03
C LYS A 201 -4.31 18.85 26.27
N ILE A 202 -3.98 19.98 26.89
CA ILE A 202 -4.14 21.29 26.24
C ILE A 202 -3.17 21.38 25.05
N GLY A 203 -3.68 21.79 23.89
CA GLY A 203 -2.88 21.94 22.68
C GLY A 203 -2.64 20.66 21.90
N ILE A 204 -3.26 19.52 22.28
CA ILE A 204 -3.19 18.27 21.54
C ILE A 204 -4.59 17.88 21.10
N VAL A 205 -4.73 17.60 19.80
CA VAL A 205 -5.98 17.14 19.20
C VAL A 205 -5.72 15.86 18.42
N THR A 206 -6.63 14.89 18.61
CA THR A 206 -6.59 13.64 17.83
C THR A 206 -7.23 13.88 16.48
N GLY A 207 -6.45 13.77 15.42
CA GLY A 207 -6.91 13.76 14.04
C GLY A 207 -7.11 12.32 13.54
N LEU A 208 -7.94 12.19 12.53
CA LEU A 208 -8.11 10.94 11.80
C LEU A 208 -7.47 11.10 10.42
N ALA A 209 -6.63 10.17 10.04
CA ALA A 209 -6.06 10.08 8.71
C ALA A 209 -6.49 8.79 8.04
N TRP A 210 -6.78 8.87 6.74
CA TRP A 210 -6.94 7.69 5.92
C TRP A 210 -5.63 7.41 5.20
N THR A 211 -5.19 6.16 5.24
CA THR A 211 -3.99 5.71 4.54
C THR A 211 -4.32 4.50 3.67
N GLU A 212 -3.43 4.14 2.75
CA GLU A 212 -3.58 2.92 1.93
C GLU A 212 -3.72 1.64 2.78
N TYR A 213 -3.34 1.71 4.04
CA TYR A 213 -3.37 0.59 5.00
C TYR A 213 -4.59 0.62 5.93
N GLY A 214 -5.43 1.64 5.82
CA GLY A 214 -6.61 1.87 6.65
C GLY A 214 -6.58 3.21 7.38
N GLY A 215 -7.49 3.37 8.35
CA GLY A 215 -7.54 4.57 9.19
C GLY A 215 -6.41 4.61 10.21
N GLU A 216 -5.80 5.77 10.38
CA GLU A 216 -4.79 6.03 11.41
C GLU A 216 -5.19 7.20 12.28
N ILE A 217 -4.77 7.14 13.55
CA ILE A 217 -4.90 8.23 14.50
C ILE A 217 -3.60 9.01 14.47
N LEU A 218 -3.70 10.33 14.31
CA LEU A 218 -2.57 11.23 14.40
C LEU A 218 -2.80 12.27 15.49
N LYS A 219 -1.74 12.64 16.18
CA LYS A 219 -1.77 13.69 17.19
C LYS A 219 -1.34 14.99 16.54
N ILE A 220 -2.21 15.99 16.54
CA ILE A 220 -1.88 17.34 16.11
C ILE A 220 -1.54 18.14 17.36
N GLU A 221 -0.32 18.61 17.45
CA GLU A 221 0.18 19.35 18.59
C GLU A 221 0.27 20.84 18.26
N THR A 222 -0.25 21.67 19.13
CA THR A 222 -0.23 23.12 18.97
C THR A 222 0.29 23.78 20.22
N VAL A 223 1.29 24.64 20.06
CA VAL A 223 1.86 25.44 21.14
C VAL A 223 1.77 26.92 20.79
N THR A 224 1.46 27.71 21.77
CA THR A 224 1.46 29.17 21.64
C THR A 224 2.59 29.77 22.46
N MET A 225 3.29 30.77 21.91
CA MET A 225 4.38 31.48 22.57
C MET A 225 4.26 33.00 22.37
N PRO A 226 4.87 33.82 23.21
CA PRO A 226 4.92 35.26 22.97
C PRO A 226 5.51 35.56 21.60
N GLY A 227 4.88 36.45 20.82
CA GLY A 227 5.33 36.71 19.47
C GLY A 227 4.53 37.84 18.78
N LYS A 228 4.50 37.78 17.45
CA LYS A 228 3.88 38.81 16.59
C LYS A 228 2.81 38.23 15.66
N GLY A 229 2.17 37.13 16.03
CA GLY A 229 1.12 36.48 15.24
C GLY A 229 1.65 35.54 14.12
N ARG A 230 2.93 35.20 14.16
CA ARG A 230 3.51 34.25 13.17
C ARG A 230 2.95 32.84 13.37
N MET A 231 2.85 32.08 12.28
CA MET A 231 2.49 30.68 12.32
C MET A 231 3.64 29.84 11.76
N GLN A 232 4.12 28.94 12.58
CA GLN A 232 5.11 27.93 12.19
C GLN A 232 4.43 26.58 12.10
N ILE A 233 4.67 25.88 11.01
CA ILE A 233 4.12 24.55 10.77
C ILE A 233 5.30 23.60 10.60
N THR A 234 5.29 22.50 11.33
CA THR A 234 6.32 21.45 11.22
C THR A 234 5.68 20.08 11.04
N GLY A 235 6.42 19.19 10.40
CA GLY A 235 5.97 17.86 9.95
C GLY A 235 6.12 17.75 8.44
N LYS A 236 6.05 16.54 7.91
CA LYS A 236 6.05 16.30 6.45
C LYS A 236 4.64 16.49 5.90
N LEU A 237 4.23 17.73 5.72
CA LEU A 237 2.90 18.08 5.20
C LEU A 237 2.99 18.42 3.72
N GLY A 238 2.14 17.80 2.91
CA GLY A 238 1.89 18.24 1.54
C GLY A 238 1.16 19.60 1.51
N ASP A 239 1.11 20.21 0.33
CA ASP A 239 0.57 21.57 0.12
C ASP A 239 -0.88 21.72 0.63
N VAL A 240 -1.73 20.73 0.37
CA VAL A 240 -3.14 20.70 0.81
C VAL A 240 -3.27 20.78 2.33
N MET A 241 -2.44 20.04 3.06
CA MET A 241 -2.46 20.09 4.53
C MET A 241 -1.93 21.41 5.07
N GLN A 242 -0.92 22.01 4.44
CA GLN A 242 -0.44 23.33 4.79
C GLN A 242 -1.52 24.40 4.59
N GLU A 243 -2.27 24.34 3.49
CA GLU A 243 -3.42 25.21 3.24
C GLU A 243 -4.52 25.00 4.28
N SER A 244 -4.82 23.75 4.61
CA SER A 244 -5.82 23.41 5.63
C SER A 244 -5.49 24.02 7.00
N VAL A 245 -4.21 23.99 7.41
CA VAL A 245 -3.77 24.61 8.66
C VAL A 245 -3.92 26.14 8.60
N LYS A 246 -3.61 26.78 7.45
CA LYS A 246 -3.82 28.23 7.28
C LYS A 246 -5.30 28.59 7.32
N ALA A 247 -6.15 27.81 6.68
CA ALA A 247 -7.60 27.98 6.71
C ALA A 247 -8.16 27.80 8.12
N ALA A 248 -7.70 26.83 8.88
CA ALA A 248 -8.08 26.61 10.28
C ALA A 248 -7.76 27.82 11.15
N LYS A 249 -6.55 28.41 11.00
CA LYS A 249 -6.20 29.66 11.71
C LYS A 249 -7.18 30.79 11.39
N SER A 250 -7.50 30.99 10.12
CA SER A 250 -8.41 32.05 9.68
C SER A 250 -9.82 31.81 10.22
N PHE A 251 -10.29 30.55 10.22
CA PHE A 251 -11.57 30.17 10.80
C PHE A 251 -11.64 30.45 12.31
N VAL A 252 -10.64 30.00 13.08
CA VAL A 252 -10.59 30.24 14.52
C VAL A 252 -10.54 31.74 14.80
N ARG A 253 -9.79 32.54 14.01
CA ARG A 253 -9.74 34.00 14.16
C ARG A 253 -11.10 34.64 13.84
N SER A 254 -11.83 34.18 12.85
CA SER A 254 -13.15 34.71 12.51
C SER A 254 -14.20 34.44 13.60
N LYS A 255 -14.05 33.33 14.34
CA LYS A 255 -14.94 32.88 15.41
C LYS A 255 -14.38 33.16 16.83
N CYS A 256 -13.33 33.96 16.95
CA CYS A 256 -12.60 34.13 18.21
C CYS A 256 -13.49 34.53 19.36
N LEU A 257 -14.45 35.47 19.17
CA LEU A 257 -15.35 35.91 20.22
C LEU A 257 -16.29 34.80 20.69
N GLU A 258 -16.78 33.95 19.78
CA GLU A 258 -17.62 32.79 20.11
C GLU A 258 -16.85 31.78 20.98
N TYR A 259 -15.52 31.68 20.76
CA TYR A 259 -14.63 30.79 21.54
C TYR A 259 -14.03 31.43 22.77
N GLY A 260 -14.46 32.66 23.13
CA GLY A 260 -13.91 33.40 24.27
C GLY A 260 -12.46 33.86 24.08
N ILE A 261 -11.98 33.95 22.86
CA ILE A 261 -10.61 34.37 22.53
C ILE A 261 -10.59 35.87 22.24
N ILE A 262 -9.77 36.59 22.95
CA ILE A 262 -9.61 38.03 22.75
C ILE A 262 -8.80 38.29 21.46
N PRO A 263 -9.30 39.06 20.46
CA PRO A 263 -8.66 39.27 19.16
C PRO A 263 -7.17 39.66 19.21
N PRO A 264 -6.68 40.55 20.10
CA PRO A 264 -5.26 40.88 20.21
C PRO A 264 -4.32 39.70 20.48
N LEU A 265 -4.84 38.55 20.92
CA LEU A 265 -4.03 37.37 21.17
C LEU A 265 -3.36 36.87 19.89
N PHE A 266 -4.04 36.96 18.74
CA PHE A 266 -3.49 36.56 17.45
C PHE A 266 -2.34 37.43 16.95
N GLU A 267 -2.16 38.63 17.53
CA GLU A 267 -1.10 39.58 17.19
C GLU A 267 0.05 39.55 18.20
N LYS A 268 -0.22 39.07 19.43
CA LYS A 268 0.75 39.03 20.52
C LYS A 268 1.35 37.66 20.79
N LYS A 269 0.85 36.62 20.11
CA LYS A 269 1.35 35.22 20.23
C LYS A 269 1.66 34.64 18.89
N ASP A 270 2.78 33.95 18.81
CA ASP A 270 3.11 33.06 17.71
C ASP A 270 2.52 31.66 17.98
N PHE A 271 2.18 30.97 16.91
CA PHE A 271 1.58 29.64 16.94
C PHE A 271 2.52 28.64 16.26
N HIS A 272 2.80 27.54 16.92
CA HIS A 272 3.54 26.46 16.33
C HIS A 272 2.63 25.20 16.30
N ILE A 273 2.39 24.69 15.11
CA ILE A 273 1.56 23.50 14.87
C ILE A 273 2.49 22.42 14.35
N HIS A 274 2.49 21.28 15.04
CA HIS A 274 3.24 20.11 14.66
C HIS A 274 2.28 18.98 14.30
N VAL A 275 2.47 18.40 13.12
CA VAL A 275 1.74 17.21 12.68
C VAL A 275 2.77 16.11 12.44
N PRO A 276 2.82 15.09 13.31
CA PRO A 276 3.80 14.01 13.20
C PRO A 276 3.74 13.26 11.88
N GLU A 277 4.84 12.65 11.50
CA GLU A 277 5.12 12.02 10.20
C GLU A 277 4.16 10.87 9.79
N GLY A 278 3.36 10.35 10.74
CA GLY A 278 2.38 9.29 10.49
C GLY A 278 1.24 9.67 9.53
N ALA A 279 1.08 10.97 9.24
CA ALA A 279 -0.04 11.52 8.47
C ALA A 279 0.32 11.91 7.02
N THR A 280 1.45 11.50 6.49
CA THR A 280 1.77 11.78 5.09
C THR A 280 1.10 10.77 4.17
N PRO A 281 0.13 11.17 3.33
CA PRO A 281 -0.20 10.39 2.14
C PRO A 281 1.07 10.32 1.27
N LYS A 282 1.52 9.12 0.97
CA LYS A 282 2.57 8.91 -0.03
C LYS A 282 1.97 8.92 -1.40
#